data_e9a0454b86a7bfbf71f3666cdb041c38
#
_entry.id   e9a0454b86a7bfbf71f3666cdb041c38
#
_cell.length_a   1.000
_cell.length_b   1.000
_cell.length_c   1.000
_cell.angle_alpha   90.00
_cell.angle_beta   90.00
_cell.angle_gamma   90.00
#
_symmetry.space_group_name_H-M   'P 1'
#
loop_
_entity.id
_entity.type
_entity.pdbx_description
1 polymer ?
#
loop_
_entity_poly.entity_id
_entity_poly.type
_entity_poly.pdbx_seq_one_letter_code
_entity_poly.pdbx_strand_id
1 'polypeptide(L)'
;MKKYIQYIGIVGLFAMISYLYVWSFVRTGIIYVSSDRIFHIERLEEAYRTLKSGHLLSYISTYSAARVGIATGQGYPSVNLIVYGLIRLILVKPVVSYYSYIMIEQFIGLIVAFYAGWIFFKGSKRSALIFAVILRTSTYVMYNDFGRADIGEAWALIFVPLALIGYYLIITRKEYIKGTLILSLGLSLEIYSHILTVIITILFLFVVYILHLLSDRKNIIAEIKALMMSAILFILESLIILIPLIDLLREHIATPGSLLWDHYDYSPLKLIQLSLTNAIGMDSENIGIVLLLLTFMSVCFWRKLTINMKKIYVTSVILLLFVTNIFPWILLQHTPLKVIQFPWRFLAIGIILLSVCAVVTLNNMHFLKIGSIVLIIIPSLIVMIGSEQNFITSEKSMYHVARSDEDIASPWDKLIDFDNYDEMLSMNQKTDKNTYFTYYDYSKKNAKENLESIFNHEVSIGSYRKGISNKDIESGYQEVTYKLREFPSDSGRLTLPFVIYDKNNYKVYLNSKEVEFYENKYSQLQIYKNKNLQNIDVKVKYMVPMKYKIASTVSLVVVGMCILLLLYIRYKNRGILYVRQ
;
A
#
# COMPACT_ATOMS: atom_id res chain seq x y z
N MET A 1 25.77 20.34 21.99
CA MET A 1 25.70 19.00 22.61
C MET A 1 24.27 18.63 23.06
N LYS A 2 23.61 19.34 23.99
CA LYS A 2 22.23 19.02 24.47
C LYS A 2 21.15 18.81 23.36
N LYS A 3 21.23 19.60 22.27
CA LYS A 3 20.28 19.51 21.15
C LYS A 3 20.43 18.20 20.35
N TYR A 4 21.65 17.72 20.15
CA TYR A 4 21.90 16.45 19.44
C TYR A 4 21.47 15.24 20.28
N ILE A 5 21.74 15.27 21.60
CA ILE A 5 21.31 14.22 22.54
C ILE A 5 19.79 14.04 22.51
N GLN A 6 19.01 15.14 22.44
CA GLN A 6 17.56 15.07 22.33
C GLN A 6 17.07 14.38 21.03
N TYR A 7 17.73 14.64 19.88
CA TYR A 7 17.35 13.97 18.63
C TYR A 7 17.73 12.50 18.64
N ILE A 8 18.90 12.15 19.19
CA ILE A 8 19.30 10.75 19.39
C ILE A 8 18.28 10.02 20.27
N GLY A 9 17.82 10.65 21.36
CA GLY A 9 16.79 10.09 22.23
C GLY A 9 15.44 9.87 21.51
N ILE A 10 15.02 10.82 20.65
CA ILE A 10 13.79 10.67 19.87
C ILE A 10 13.93 9.53 18.84
N VAL A 11 15.04 9.43 18.13
CA VAL A 11 15.32 8.37 17.17
C VAL A 11 15.37 7.00 17.87
N GLY A 12 16.02 6.92 19.04
CA GLY A 12 16.06 5.70 19.86
C GLY A 12 14.66 5.28 20.34
N LEU A 13 13.84 6.25 20.76
CA LEU A 13 12.43 5.99 21.12
C LEU A 13 11.64 5.46 19.91
N PHE A 14 11.82 6.04 18.73
CA PHE A 14 11.14 5.57 17.52
C PHE A 14 11.58 4.16 17.13
N ALA A 15 12.86 3.85 17.22
CA ALA A 15 13.36 2.50 16.99
C ALA A 15 12.75 1.48 17.99
N MET A 16 12.66 1.87 19.26
CA MET A 16 12.04 1.04 20.30
C MET A 16 10.54 0.82 20.03
N ILE A 17 9.79 1.87 19.69
CA ILE A 17 8.36 1.74 19.36
C ILE A 17 8.18 0.84 18.14
N SER A 18 8.97 1.02 17.09
CA SER A 18 8.88 0.21 15.87
C SER A 18 9.22 -1.27 16.12
N TYR A 19 10.16 -1.55 17.01
CA TYR A 19 10.46 -2.92 17.43
C TYR A 19 9.30 -3.53 18.23
N LEU A 20 8.75 -2.81 19.20
CA LEU A 20 7.59 -3.26 19.99
C LEU A 20 6.37 -3.51 19.11
N TYR A 21 6.18 -2.71 18.08
CA TYR A 21 5.08 -2.81 17.11
C TYR A 21 5.01 -4.14 16.35
N VAL A 22 6.12 -4.84 16.21
CA VAL A 22 6.17 -6.15 15.53
C VAL A 22 6.57 -7.29 16.46
N TRP A 23 6.99 -6.98 17.68
CA TRP A 23 7.58 -7.95 18.61
C TRP A 23 6.67 -9.14 18.91
N SER A 24 5.39 -8.87 19.14
CA SER A 24 4.39 -9.90 19.44
C SER A 24 4.28 -10.93 18.30
N PHE A 25 4.32 -10.45 17.05
CA PHE A 25 4.24 -11.27 15.84
C PHE A 25 5.53 -12.03 15.54
N VAL A 26 6.68 -11.34 15.63
CA VAL A 26 8.00 -11.97 15.39
C VAL A 26 8.21 -13.18 16.30
N ARG A 27 7.77 -13.10 17.56
CA ARG A 27 7.88 -14.19 18.52
C ARG A 27 7.09 -15.44 18.14
N THR A 28 6.05 -15.31 17.36
CA THR A 28 5.26 -16.47 16.91
C THR A 28 5.93 -17.22 15.75
N GLY A 29 6.81 -16.57 15.00
CA GLY A 29 7.41 -17.12 13.80
C GLY A 29 6.43 -17.32 12.64
N ILE A 30 5.24 -16.69 12.70
CA ILE A 30 4.10 -16.93 11.81
C ILE A 30 3.64 -15.63 11.17
N ILE A 31 3.29 -15.65 9.90
CA ILE A 31 2.53 -14.60 9.23
C ILE A 31 1.07 -15.04 9.19
N TYR A 32 0.21 -14.32 9.91
CA TYR A 32 -1.22 -14.63 9.99
C TYR A 32 -1.93 -14.26 8.70
N VAL A 33 -2.79 -15.16 8.21
CA VAL A 33 -3.56 -14.92 6.98
C VAL A 33 -4.66 -13.88 7.24
N SER A 34 -4.89 -12.98 6.27
CA SER A 34 -6.00 -12.03 6.29
C SER A 34 -6.33 -11.57 4.87
N SER A 35 -7.32 -10.68 4.68
CA SER A 35 -7.95 -10.42 3.38
C SER A 35 -7.00 -10.14 2.21
N ASP A 36 -6.05 -9.20 2.35
CA ASP A 36 -5.18 -8.78 1.25
C ASP A 36 -3.75 -9.34 1.35
N ARG A 37 -3.46 -10.07 2.45
CA ARG A 37 -2.08 -10.46 2.80
C ARG A 37 -1.42 -11.34 1.76
N ILE A 38 -2.12 -12.31 1.21
CA ILE A 38 -1.53 -13.25 0.27
C ILE A 38 -1.14 -12.56 -1.02
N PHE A 39 -2.02 -11.72 -1.56
CA PHE A 39 -1.69 -10.88 -2.70
C PHE A 39 -0.42 -10.06 -2.45
N HIS A 40 -0.29 -9.48 -1.27
CA HIS A 40 0.88 -8.68 -0.93
C HIS A 40 2.13 -9.52 -0.69
N ILE A 41 2.03 -10.71 -0.08
CA ILE A 41 3.18 -11.60 0.09
C ILE A 41 3.72 -12.07 -1.26
N GLU A 42 2.86 -12.44 -2.21
CA GLU A 42 3.28 -12.78 -3.58
C GLU A 42 4.04 -11.62 -4.23
N ARG A 43 3.56 -10.39 -4.08
CA ARG A 43 4.24 -9.20 -4.60
C ARG A 43 5.57 -8.92 -3.91
N LEU A 44 5.67 -9.15 -2.61
CA LEU A 44 6.91 -9.04 -1.85
C LEU A 44 7.96 -10.04 -2.37
N GLU A 45 7.57 -11.28 -2.61
CA GLU A 45 8.46 -12.30 -3.14
C GLU A 45 8.86 -12.01 -4.59
N GLU A 46 7.94 -11.53 -5.44
CA GLU A 46 8.24 -11.04 -6.79
C GLU A 46 9.33 -9.95 -6.74
N ALA A 47 9.19 -8.96 -5.83
CA ALA A 47 10.15 -7.89 -5.66
C ALA A 47 11.52 -8.40 -5.17
N TYR A 48 11.54 -9.34 -4.23
CA TYR A 48 12.78 -9.97 -3.75
C TYR A 48 13.52 -10.70 -4.88
N ARG A 49 12.83 -11.57 -5.64
CA ARG A 49 13.44 -12.33 -6.74
C ARG A 49 13.88 -11.42 -7.87
N THR A 50 13.12 -10.37 -8.16
CA THR A 50 13.49 -9.32 -9.11
C THR A 50 14.81 -8.65 -8.69
N LEU A 51 14.94 -8.23 -7.42
CA LEU A 51 16.17 -7.64 -6.89
C LEU A 51 17.35 -8.63 -6.92
N LYS A 52 17.11 -9.87 -6.54
CA LYS A 52 18.11 -10.95 -6.57
C LYS A 52 18.64 -11.20 -8.00
N SER A 53 17.82 -10.95 -9.02
CA SER A 53 18.22 -11.02 -10.43
C SER A 53 18.91 -9.75 -10.97
N GLY A 54 19.16 -8.75 -10.10
CA GLY A 54 19.84 -7.50 -10.46
C GLY A 54 18.93 -6.41 -11.03
N HIS A 55 17.59 -6.53 -10.85
CA HIS A 55 16.62 -5.57 -11.37
C HIS A 55 15.80 -4.94 -10.23
N LEU A 56 15.30 -3.71 -10.43
CA LEU A 56 14.58 -2.99 -9.38
C LEU A 56 13.08 -3.22 -9.40
N LEU A 57 12.47 -3.32 -10.57
CA LEU A 57 11.01 -3.42 -10.73
C LEU A 57 10.63 -4.55 -11.67
N SER A 58 9.57 -5.27 -11.32
CA SER A 58 8.88 -6.23 -12.20
C SER A 58 7.60 -5.60 -12.72
N TYR A 59 7.28 -5.82 -14.00
CA TYR A 59 6.07 -5.30 -14.65
C TYR A 59 5.01 -6.38 -14.86
N ILE A 60 5.45 -7.62 -15.06
CA ILE A 60 4.61 -8.81 -15.10
C ILE A 60 5.10 -9.81 -14.04
N SER A 61 4.17 -10.52 -13.42
CA SER A 61 4.48 -11.52 -12.40
C SER A 61 4.97 -12.80 -13.07
N THR A 62 6.25 -13.10 -12.91
CA THR A 62 6.90 -14.30 -13.42
C THR A 62 7.43 -15.22 -12.33
N TYR A 63 7.57 -14.71 -11.11
CA TYR A 63 7.94 -15.47 -9.91
C TYR A 63 6.73 -15.78 -9.01
N SER A 64 5.67 -14.98 -9.12
CA SER A 64 4.44 -15.07 -8.33
C SER A 64 3.19 -15.14 -9.23
N ALA A 65 1.99 -15.04 -8.68
CA ALA A 65 0.71 -15.09 -9.39
C ALA A 65 0.65 -16.32 -10.34
N ALA A 66 0.91 -17.51 -9.79
CA ALA A 66 1.01 -18.78 -10.51
C ALA A 66 1.98 -18.78 -11.71
N ARG A 67 2.83 -17.76 -11.87
CA ARG A 67 3.82 -17.63 -12.98
C ARG A 67 3.18 -17.62 -14.38
N VAL A 68 1.98 -17.04 -14.47
CA VAL A 68 1.18 -16.99 -15.71
C VAL A 68 1.21 -15.60 -16.37
N GLY A 69 2.13 -14.73 -15.96
CA GLY A 69 2.38 -13.44 -16.61
C GLY A 69 1.35 -12.35 -16.31
N ILE A 70 0.69 -12.37 -15.16
CA ILE A 70 -0.23 -11.28 -14.75
C ILE A 70 0.52 -9.95 -14.62
N ALA A 71 -0.07 -8.86 -15.14
CA ALA A 71 0.57 -7.54 -15.16
C ALA A 71 0.40 -6.77 -13.83
N THR A 72 0.57 -7.45 -12.70
CA THR A 72 0.41 -6.87 -11.37
C THR A 72 1.33 -5.67 -11.15
N GLY A 73 2.59 -5.76 -11.58
CA GLY A 73 3.57 -4.68 -11.41
C GLY A 73 3.32 -3.44 -12.29
N GLN A 74 2.46 -3.54 -13.32
CA GLN A 74 2.00 -2.38 -14.08
C GLN A 74 0.78 -1.72 -13.41
N GLY A 75 -0.10 -2.52 -12.78
CA GLY A 75 -1.38 -2.07 -12.22
C GLY A 75 -1.31 -1.63 -10.77
N TYR A 76 -0.46 -2.26 -9.98
CA TYR A 76 -0.30 -1.92 -8.56
C TYR A 76 1.14 -1.46 -8.28
N PRO A 77 1.34 -0.26 -7.69
CA PRO A 77 2.67 0.29 -7.42
C PRO A 77 3.54 -0.63 -6.57
N SER A 78 4.82 -0.75 -6.91
CA SER A 78 5.76 -1.68 -6.26
C SER A 78 7.08 -1.03 -5.83
N VAL A 79 7.20 0.30 -5.86
CA VAL A 79 8.43 1.00 -5.50
C VAL A 79 8.78 0.80 -4.01
N ASN A 80 7.78 0.82 -3.13
CA ASN A 80 7.94 0.55 -1.70
C ASN A 80 8.45 -0.88 -1.42
N LEU A 81 8.17 -1.85 -2.30
CA LEU A 81 8.56 -3.25 -2.12
C LEU A 81 10.08 -3.47 -2.33
N ILE A 82 10.78 -2.51 -2.95
CA ILE A 82 12.25 -2.52 -3.03
C ILE A 82 12.87 -2.61 -1.63
N VAL A 83 12.27 -1.94 -0.64
CA VAL A 83 12.73 -1.99 0.76
C VAL A 83 12.65 -3.41 1.31
N TYR A 84 11.55 -4.12 1.08
CA TYR A 84 11.42 -5.53 1.47
C TYR A 84 12.47 -6.40 0.76
N GLY A 85 12.62 -6.24 -0.54
CA GLY A 85 13.57 -7.03 -1.31
C GLY A 85 15.01 -6.87 -0.79
N LEU A 86 15.42 -5.64 -0.42
CA LEU A 86 16.72 -5.38 0.21
C LEU A 86 16.85 -6.06 1.58
N ILE A 87 15.82 -5.97 2.42
CA ILE A 87 15.79 -6.65 3.72
C ILE A 87 15.90 -8.16 3.53
N ARG A 88 15.16 -8.72 2.60
CA ARG A 88 15.10 -10.15 2.31
C ARG A 88 16.42 -10.70 1.76
N LEU A 89 17.18 -9.89 1.01
CA LEU A 89 18.53 -10.24 0.56
C LEU A 89 19.52 -10.35 1.72
N ILE A 90 19.33 -9.55 2.77
CA ILE A 90 20.22 -9.52 3.94
C ILE A 90 19.82 -10.60 4.96
N LEU A 91 18.53 -10.65 5.33
CA LEU A 91 18.04 -11.51 6.43
C LEU A 91 17.74 -12.95 5.99
N VAL A 92 17.54 -13.18 4.69
CA VAL A 92 17.26 -14.48 4.06
C VAL A 92 15.94 -15.14 4.51
N LYS A 93 15.56 -15.04 5.78
CA LYS A 93 14.36 -15.66 6.36
C LYS A 93 13.09 -14.88 6.03
N PRO A 94 12.06 -15.48 5.39
CA PRO A 94 10.88 -14.75 4.90
C PRO A 94 10.06 -14.08 6.00
N VAL A 95 9.72 -14.82 7.06
CA VAL A 95 8.87 -14.29 8.16
C VAL A 95 9.56 -13.12 8.88
N VAL A 96 10.85 -13.29 9.20
CA VAL A 96 11.64 -12.22 9.84
C VAL A 96 11.77 -11.01 8.92
N SER A 97 11.95 -11.22 7.62
CA SER A 97 12.04 -10.15 6.62
C SER A 97 10.71 -9.38 6.51
N TYR A 98 9.58 -10.09 6.53
CA TYR A 98 8.24 -9.50 6.50
C TYR A 98 8.02 -8.54 7.67
N TYR A 99 8.26 -8.99 8.90
CA TYR A 99 8.08 -8.14 10.07
C TYR A 99 9.16 -7.06 10.19
N SER A 100 10.38 -7.30 9.72
CA SER A 100 11.40 -6.25 9.63
C SER A 100 11.02 -5.16 8.65
N TYR A 101 10.32 -5.50 7.58
CA TYR A 101 9.78 -4.54 6.62
C TYR A 101 8.69 -3.65 7.26
N ILE A 102 7.74 -4.24 8.00
CA ILE A 102 6.73 -3.49 8.77
C ILE A 102 7.40 -2.63 9.87
N MET A 103 8.45 -3.14 10.53
CA MET A 103 9.20 -2.39 11.53
C MET A 103 9.86 -1.14 10.92
N ILE A 104 10.46 -1.25 9.73
CA ILE A 104 11.07 -0.12 9.02
C ILE A 104 9.99 0.86 8.53
N GLU A 105 8.87 0.35 8.04
CA GLU A 105 7.71 1.16 7.69
C GLU A 105 7.25 2.01 8.88
N GLN A 106 7.04 1.41 10.04
CA GLN A 106 6.64 2.10 11.27
C GLN A 106 7.67 3.14 11.69
N PHE A 107 8.97 2.82 11.59
CA PHE A 107 10.04 3.74 11.93
C PHE A 107 10.06 4.97 11.02
N ILE A 108 9.94 4.78 9.70
CA ILE A 108 9.86 5.88 8.73
C ILE A 108 8.59 6.69 8.99
N GLY A 109 7.46 6.03 9.26
CA GLY A 109 6.18 6.67 9.56
C GLY A 109 6.27 7.59 10.79
N LEU A 110 6.93 7.15 11.86
CA LEU A 110 7.16 7.97 13.05
C LEU A 110 8.03 9.21 12.74
N ILE A 111 9.07 9.07 11.91
CA ILE A 111 9.92 10.18 11.49
C ILE A 111 9.14 11.19 10.66
N VAL A 112 8.36 10.72 9.67
CA VAL A 112 7.58 11.58 8.78
C VAL A 112 6.47 12.29 9.56
N ALA A 113 5.74 11.58 10.42
CA ALA A 113 4.72 12.17 11.28
C ALA A 113 5.33 13.20 12.24
N PHE A 114 6.48 12.89 12.85
CA PHE A 114 7.20 13.84 13.69
C PHE A 114 7.59 15.10 12.91
N TYR A 115 8.09 14.97 11.71
CA TYR A 115 8.47 16.10 10.86
C TYR A 115 7.26 16.96 10.48
N ALA A 116 6.15 16.34 10.06
CA ALA A 116 4.92 17.05 9.75
C ALA A 116 4.35 17.78 10.99
N GLY A 117 4.29 17.10 12.13
CA GLY A 117 3.88 17.67 13.40
C GLY A 117 4.80 18.80 13.86
N TRP A 118 6.13 18.67 13.69
CA TRP A 118 7.07 19.71 14.03
C TRP A 118 6.85 21.01 13.23
N ILE A 119 6.53 20.90 11.95
CA ILE A 119 6.16 22.06 11.13
C ILE A 119 4.83 22.65 11.60
N PHE A 120 3.80 21.80 11.76
CA PHE A 120 2.45 22.23 12.14
C PHE A 120 2.43 22.94 13.51
N PHE A 121 3.07 22.34 14.51
CA PHE A 121 3.18 22.88 15.89
C PHE A 121 4.33 23.88 16.07
N LYS A 122 4.76 24.54 14.99
CA LYS A 122 5.72 25.66 15.00
C LYS A 122 7.02 25.36 15.75
N GLY A 123 7.58 24.15 15.58
CA GLY A 123 8.86 23.74 16.16
C GLY A 123 8.76 23.08 17.54
N SER A 124 7.57 22.87 18.08
CA SER A 124 7.36 22.14 19.35
C SER A 124 7.71 20.66 19.18
N LYS A 125 8.89 20.23 19.63
CA LYS A 125 9.32 18.83 19.60
C LYS A 125 8.39 17.92 20.40
N ARG A 126 7.88 18.40 21.53
CA ARG A 126 6.95 17.68 22.41
C ARG A 126 5.64 17.38 21.68
N SER A 127 5.01 18.41 21.12
CA SER A 127 3.76 18.26 20.38
C SER A 127 3.95 17.37 19.15
N ALA A 128 5.06 17.50 18.44
CA ALA A 128 5.40 16.65 17.30
C ALA A 128 5.59 15.19 17.71
N LEU A 129 6.25 14.92 18.84
CA LEU A 129 6.46 13.58 19.37
C LEU A 129 5.12 12.90 19.73
N ILE A 130 4.26 13.60 20.47
CA ILE A 130 2.94 13.11 20.87
C ILE A 130 2.09 12.85 19.63
N PHE A 131 2.11 13.76 18.65
CA PHE A 131 1.41 13.59 17.37
C PHE A 131 1.87 12.32 16.64
N ALA A 132 3.19 12.14 16.50
CA ALA A 132 3.74 11.00 15.79
C ALA A 132 3.36 9.66 16.46
N VAL A 133 3.45 9.60 17.79
CA VAL A 133 3.11 8.37 18.52
C VAL A 133 1.62 8.07 18.43
N ILE A 134 0.73 9.03 18.73
CA ILE A 134 -0.73 8.82 18.67
C ILE A 134 -1.14 8.37 17.26
N LEU A 135 -0.63 9.03 16.22
CA LEU A 135 -0.96 8.70 14.84
C LEU A 135 -0.51 7.30 14.47
N ARG A 136 0.76 6.98 14.72
CA ARG A 136 1.35 5.71 14.25
C ARG A 136 1.03 4.49 15.11
N THR A 137 0.53 4.68 16.33
CA THR A 137 -0.02 3.60 17.16
C THR A 137 -1.54 3.54 17.13
N SER A 138 -2.20 4.32 16.24
CA SER A 138 -3.64 4.26 16.07
C SER A 138 -4.09 2.91 15.49
N THR A 139 -5.26 2.47 15.89
CA THR A 139 -5.79 1.16 15.49
C THR A 139 -5.99 1.05 13.98
N TYR A 140 -6.33 2.16 13.29
CA TYR A 140 -6.45 2.15 11.82
C TYR A 140 -5.12 1.86 11.11
N VAL A 141 -3.99 2.36 11.63
CA VAL A 141 -2.66 2.02 11.09
C VAL A 141 -2.38 0.53 11.32
N MET A 142 -2.60 0.04 12.55
CA MET A 142 -2.41 -1.37 12.88
C MET A 142 -3.32 -2.30 12.06
N TYR A 143 -4.54 -1.88 11.80
CA TYR A 143 -5.48 -2.62 10.95
C TYR A 143 -4.93 -2.80 9.53
N ASN A 144 -4.37 -1.74 8.92
CA ASN A 144 -3.77 -1.85 7.59
C ASN A 144 -2.53 -2.74 7.57
N ASP A 145 -1.71 -2.74 8.65
CA ASP A 145 -0.49 -3.55 8.73
C ASP A 145 -0.78 -5.03 9.04
N PHE A 146 -1.73 -5.30 9.93
CA PHE A 146 -1.93 -6.65 10.50
C PHE A 146 -3.30 -7.25 10.18
N GLY A 147 -4.37 -6.50 10.30
CA GLY A 147 -5.73 -7.01 10.12
C GLY A 147 -6.10 -7.23 8.66
N ARG A 148 -6.03 -6.18 7.86
CA ARG A 148 -6.22 -6.24 6.42
C ARG A 148 -4.95 -6.66 5.70
N ALA A 149 -3.82 -6.19 6.20
CA ALA A 149 -2.49 -6.38 5.62
C ALA A 149 -2.36 -5.86 4.17
N ASP A 150 -2.99 -4.72 3.89
CA ASP A 150 -2.77 -3.96 2.66
C ASP A 150 -1.49 -3.13 2.79
N ILE A 151 -0.38 -3.76 2.48
CA ILE A 151 0.95 -3.14 2.54
C ILE A 151 1.04 -1.89 1.66
N GLY A 152 0.29 -1.83 0.57
CA GLY A 152 0.26 -0.65 -0.29
C GLY A 152 -0.33 0.56 0.41
N GLU A 153 -1.53 0.41 0.99
CA GLU A 153 -2.20 1.47 1.75
C GLU A 153 -1.40 1.84 3.00
N ALA A 154 -0.90 0.86 3.76
CA ALA A 154 -0.10 1.07 4.96
C ALA A 154 1.11 1.98 4.72
N TRP A 155 1.89 1.71 3.66
CA TRP A 155 3.02 2.56 3.26
C TRP A 155 2.58 3.95 2.77
N ALA A 156 1.48 4.05 2.03
CA ALA A 156 0.98 5.35 1.58
C ALA A 156 0.56 6.23 2.76
N LEU A 157 -0.03 5.65 3.83
CA LEU A 157 -0.41 6.35 5.05
C LEU A 157 0.76 7.09 5.72
N ILE A 158 2.00 6.64 5.53
CA ILE A 158 3.20 7.33 6.02
C ILE A 158 3.28 8.75 5.45
N PHE A 159 2.91 8.94 4.18
CA PHE A 159 3.18 10.15 3.42
C PHE A 159 2.00 11.11 3.35
N VAL A 160 0.78 10.68 3.70
CA VAL A 160 -0.39 11.57 3.80
C VAL A 160 -0.12 12.78 4.70
N PRO A 161 0.49 12.66 5.92
CA PRO A 161 0.86 13.83 6.72
C PRO A 161 1.81 14.79 5.99
N LEU A 162 2.67 14.28 5.10
CA LEU A 162 3.60 15.09 4.33
C LEU A 162 2.85 15.92 3.26
N ALA A 163 1.91 15.30 2.54
CA ALA A 163 1.07 16.02 1.58
C ALA A 163 0.22 17.10 2.28
N LEU A 164 -0.42 16.76 3.40
CA LEU A 164 -1.22 17.70 4.18
C LEU A 164 -0.39 18.88 4.69
N ILE A 165 0.84 18.67 5.17
CA ILE A 165 1.69 19.75 5.64
C ILE A 165 2.23 20.60 4.48
N GLY A 166 2.51 20.03 3.31
CA GLY A 166 2.86 20.76 2.11
C GLY A 166 1.74 21.72 1.70
N TYR A 167 0.51 21.23 1.65
CA TYR A 167 -0.68 22.04 1.40
C TYR A 167 -0.87 23.15 2.46
N TYR A 168 -0.72 22.84 3.76
CA TYR A 168 -0.79 23.82 4.84
C TYR A 168 0.25 24.93 4.69
N LEU A 169 1.46 24.62 4.25
CA LEU A 169 2.50 25.60 3.98
C LEU A 169 2.12 26.56 2.86
N ILE A 170 1.49 26.08 1.78
CA ILE A 170 1.00 26.91 0.69
C ILE A 170 -0.14 27.81 1.16
N ILE A 171 -1.20 27.22 1.70
CA ILE A 171 -2.46 27.91 1.94
C ILE A 171 -2.43 28.77 3.22
N THR A 172 -1.78 28.29 4.30
CA THR A 172 -1.82 28.98 5.60
C THR A 172 -0.56 29.78 5.88
N ARG A 173 0.62 29.19 5.57
CA ARG A 173 1.92 29.81 5.89
C ARG A 173 2.43 30.70 4.76
N LYS A 174 1.89 30.58 3.55
CA LYS A 174 2.32 31.26 2.32
C LYS A 174 3.82 30.98 1.98
N GLU A 175 4.33 29.84 2.45
CA GLU A 175 5.67 29.32 2.12
C GLU A 175 5.59 28.54 0.78
N TYR A 176 5.27 29.25 -0.33
CA TYR A 176 4.87 28.64 -1.60
C TYR A 176 5.88 27.62 -2.13
N ILE A 177 7.16 27.98 -2.28
CA ILE A 177 8.19 27.10 -2.86
C ILE A 177 8.35 25.83 -2.01
N LYS A 178 8.53 26.00 -0.71
CA LYS A 178 8.70 24.86 0.20
C LYS A 178 7.45 23.99 0.25
N GLY A 179 6.26 24.62 0.31
CA GLY A 179 5.00 23.91 0.31
C GLY A 179 4.78 23.12 -0.98
N THR A 180 5.09 23.71 -2.15
CA THR A 180 5.05 23.05 -3.46
C THR A 180 5.88 21.77 -3.49
N LEU A 181 7.16 21.85 -3.08
CA LEU A 181 8.07 20.71 -3.08
C LEU A 181 7.64 19.61 -2.09
N ILE A 182 7.14 19.99 -0.92
CA ILE A 182 6.70 19.02 0.09
C ILE A 182 5.38 18.36 -0.33
N LEU A 183 4.45 19.12 -0.94
CA LEU A 183 3.19 18.58 -1.41
C LEU A 183 3.39 17.60 -2.56
N SER A 184 4.19 17.97 -3.58
CA SER A 184 4.47 17.05 -4.71
C SER A 184 5.15 15.77 -4.23
N LEU A 185 6.21 15.87 -3.41
CA LEU A 185 6.89 14.69 -2.85
C LEU A 185 5.96 13.83 -1.98
N GLY A 186 5.09 14.44 -1.16
CA GLY A 186 4.12 13.70 -0.35
C GLY A 186 3.20 12.84 -1.22
N LEU A 187 2.56 13.47 -2.22
CA LEU A 187 1.68 12.77 -3.16
C LEU A 187 2.42 11.71 -3.99
N SER A 188 3.66 11.99 -4.40
CA SER A 188 4.46 11.05 -5.19
C SER A 188 4.90 9.83 -4.38
N LEU A 189 5.21 9.99 -3.12
CA LEU A 189 5.52 8.89 -2.22
C LEU A 189 4.27 8.06 -1.88
N GLU A 190 3.07 8.70 -1.81
CA GLU A 190 1.81 7.98 -1.70
C GLU A 190 1.56 7.09 -2.92
N ILE A 191 1.65 7.64 -4.16
CA ILE A 191 1.37 6.87 -5.38
C ILE A 191 2.39 5.77 -5.63
N TYR A 192 3.61 5.87 -5.12
CA TYR A 192 4.62 4.82 -5.21
C TYR A 192 4.25 3.57 -4.42
N SER A 193 3.25 3.67 -3.56
CA SER A 193 2.75 2.60 -2.71
C SER A 193 1.29 2.24 -3.01
N HIS A 194 0.38 3.24 -3.12
CA HIS A 194 -1.05 2.99 -3.28
C HIS A 194 -1.77 4.11 -4.03
N ILE A 195 -2.37 3.77 -5.17
CA ILE A 195 -3.03 4.75 -6.05
C ILE A 195 -4.28 5.35 -5.40
N LEU A 196 -5.08 4.54 -4.70
CA LEU A 196 -6.35 5.01 -4.14
C LEU A 196 -6.14 5.99 -2.98
N THR A 197 -5.10 5.82 -2.18
CA THR A 197 -4.76 6.76 -1.10
C THR A 197 -4.47 8.15 -1.66
N VAL A 198 -3.66 8.26 -2.73
CA VAL A 198 -3.37 9.55 -3.33
C VAL A 198 -4.61 10.19 -3.96
N ILE A 199 -5.51 9.40 -4.57
CA ILE A 199 -6.77 9.91 -5.09
C ILE A 199 -7.62 10.52 -3.95
N ILE A 200 -7.75 9.81 -2.83
CA ILE A 200 -8.49 10.28 -1.64
C ILE A 200 -7.84 11.55 -1.07
N THR A 201 -6.50 11.58 -0.97
CA THR A 201 -5.77 12.76 -0.50
C THR A 201 -6.02 13.96 -1.42
N ILE A 202 -5.93 13.80 -2.75
CA ILE A 202 -6.18 14.88 -3.72
C ILE A 202 -7.65 15.36 -3.64
N LEU A 203 -8.62 14.45 -3.58
CA LEU A 203 -10.04 14.81 -3.44
C LEU A 203 -10.28 15.60 -2.16
N PHE A 204 -9.72 15.17 -1.04
CA PHE A 204 -9.83 15.90 0.22
C PHE A 204 -9.22 17.30 0.12
N LEU A 205 -8.00 17.43 -0.40
CA LEU A 205 -7.31 18.72 -0.57
C LEU A 205 -8.09 19.65 -1.52
N PHE A 206 -8.68 19.11 -2.58
CA PHE A 206 -9.52 19.85 -3.49
C PHE A 206 -10.76 20.42 -2.80
N VAL A 207 -11.49 19.60 -2.04
CA VAL A 207 -12.67 20.06 -1.26
C VAL A 207 -12.27 21.14 -0.26
N VAL A 208 -11.18 20.93 0.49
CA VAL A 208 -10.67 21.92 1.46
C VAL A 208 -10.28 23.23 0.76
N TYR A 209 -9.72 23.16 -0.46
CA TYR A 209 -9.39 24.37 -1.24
C TYR A 209 -10.62 25.13 -1.68
N ILE A 210 -11.66 24.46 -2.14
CA ILE A 210 -12.95 25.11 -2.49
C ILE A 210 -13.53 25.83 -1.26
N LEU A 211 -13.54 25.19 -0.09
CA LEU A 211 -13.99 25.80 1.16
C LEU A 211 -13.11 27.01 1.57
N HIS A 212 -11.79 26.92 1.33
CA HIS A 212 -10.88 28.05 1.54
C HIS A 212 -11.23 29.25 0.65
N LEU A 213 -11.49 29.02 -0.63
CA LEU A 213 -11.86 30.09 -1.59
C LEU A 213 -13.16 30.81 -1.23
N LEU A 214 -14.08 30.16 -0.51
CA LEU A 214 -15.31 30.80 -0.01
C LEU A 214 -15.02 31.76 1.15
N SER A 215 -13.89 31.59 1.85
CA SER A 215 -13.56 32.35 3.07
C SER A 215 -12.42 33.36 2.89
N ASP A 216 -11.44 33.10 2.03
CA ASP A 216 -10.28 33.99 1.78
C ASP A 216 -9.83 33.90 0.31
N ARG A 217 -9.80 35.05 -0.37
CA ARG A 217 -9.42 35.18 -1.78
C ARG A 217 -8.18 36.05 -2.01
N LYS A 218 -7.52 36.52 -0.96
CA LYS A 218 -6.47 37.55 -1.07
C LYS A 218 -5.25 37.12 -1.89
N ASN A 219 -4.86 35.83 -1.81
CA ASN A 219 -3.62 35.33 -2.43
C ASN A 219 -3.88 34.24 -3.49
N ILE A 220 -5.10 34.17 -4.01
CA ILE A 220 -5.58 33.08 -4.89
C ILE A 220 -4.64 32.79 -6.07
N ILE A 221 -4.09 33.82 -6.73
CA ILE A 221 -3.20 33.64 -7.90
C ILE A 221 -1.89 32.93 -7.48
N ALA A 222 -1.30 33.35 -6.36
CA ALA A 222 -0.06 32.74 -5.87
C ALA A 222 -0.29 31.29 -5.37
N GLU A 223 -1.43 31.04 -4.73
CA GLU A 223 -1.85 29.71 -4.27
C GLU A 223 -2.10 28.77 -5.45
N ILE A 224 -2.87 29.21 -6.47
CA ILE A 224 -3.12 28.43 -7.68
C ILE A 224 -1.81 28.12 -8.41
N LYS A 225 -0.90 29.10 -8.57
CA LYS A 225 0.42 28.87 -9.18
C LYS A 225 1.21 27.79 -8.41
N ALA A 226 1.22 27.85 -7.09
CA ALA A 226 1.92 26.88 -6.26
C ALA A 226 1.30 25.48 -6.34
N LEU A 227 -0.04 25.38 -6.31
CA LEU A 227 -0.77 24.12 -6.47
C LEU A 227 -0.59 23.51 -7.87
N MET A 228 -0.64 24.33 -8.93
CA MET A 228 -0.38 23.87 -10.29
C MET A 228 1.06 23.35 -10.45
N MET A 229 2.06 24.08 -9.89
CA MET A 229 3.44 23.61 -9.91
C MET A 229 3.59 22.31 -9.12
N SER A 230 2.90 22.16 -7.98
CA SER A 230 2.88 20.88 -7.23
C SER A 230 2.31 19.75 -8.06
N ALA A 231 1.24 20.00 -8.82
CA ALA A 231 0.63 19.01 -9.70
C ALA A 231 1.57 18.61 -10.86
N ILE A 232 2.26 19.58 -11.48
CA ILE A 232 3.24 19.30 -12.53
C ILE A 232 4.40 18.45 -11.99
N LEU A 233 4.97 18.84 -10.85
CA LEU A 233 6.04 18.06 -10.21
C LEU A 233 5.54 16.67 -9.84
N PHE A 234 4.37 16.53 -9.21
CA PHE A 234 3.76 15.25 -8.88
C PHE A 234 3.62 14.34 -10.11
N ILE A 235 3.15 14.87 -11.24
CA ILE A 235 3.04 14.08 -12.48
C ILE A 235 4.43 13.61 -12.95
N LEU A 236 5.42 14.49 -12.99
CA LEU A 236 6.78 14.15 -13.42
C LEU A 236 7.45 13.14 -12.47
N GLU A 237 7.29 13.32 -11.16
CA GLU A 237 7.76 12.41 -10.13
C GLU A 237 7.08 11.03 -10.21
N SER A 238 5.84 10.97 -10.70
CA SER A 238 5.00 9.76 -10.73
C SER A 238 5.01 9.01 -12.06
N LEU A 239 5.74 9.46 -13.08
CA LEU A 239 5.76 8.82 -14.41
C LEU A 239 6.15 7.33 -14.35
N ILE A 240 6.99 6.95 -13.41
CA ILE A 240 7.40 5.56 -13.15
C ILE A 240 6.20 4.63 -12.89
N ILE A 241 5.12 5.16 -12.32
CA ILE A 241 3.86 4.44 -12.06
C ILE A 241 2.84 4.73 -13.15
N LEU A 242 2.68 6.00 -13.54
CA LEU A 242 1.61 6.43 -14.43
C LEU A 242 1.74 5.84 -15.85
N ILE A 243 2.95 5.76 -16.40
CA ILE A 243 3.14 5.28 -17.78
C ILE A 243 2.81 3.78 -17.91
N PRO A 244 3.34 2.87 -17.06
CA PRO A 244 2.92 1.47 -17.09
C PRO A 244 1.42 1.26 -16.82
N LEU A 245 0.86 2.03 -15.88
CA LEU A 245 -0.56 1.94 -15.54
C LEU A 245 -1.46 2.36 -16.73
N ILE A 246 -1.13 3.47 -17.41
CA ILE A 246 -1.89 3.93 -18.58
C ILE A 246 -1.87 2.89 -19.70
N ASP A 247 -0.73 2.26 -19.93
CA ASP A 247 -0.65 1.18 -20.93
C ASP A 247 -1.52 -0.01 -20.53
N LEU A 248 -1.46 -0.42 -19.27
CA LEU A 248 -2.27 -1.53 -18.78
C LEU A 248 -3.78 -1.24 -18.87
N LEU A 249 -4.20 -0.01 -18.55
CA LEU A 249 -5.63 0.37 -18.62
C LEU A 249 -6.20 0.31 -20.05
N ARG A 250 -5.36 0.39 -21.07
CA ARG A 250 -5.77 0.23 -22.49
C ARG A 250 -6.06 -1.23 -22.86
N GLU A 251 -5.61 -2.18 -22.05
CA GLU A 251 -5.70 -3.63 -22.30
C GLU A 251 -7.01 -4.27 -21.83
N HIS A 252 -8.04 -3.48 -21.53
CA HIS A 252 -9.34 -3.98 -21.05
C HIS A 252 -9.22 -4.95 -19.86
N ILE A 253 -8.46 -4.55 -18.85
CA ILE A 253 -8.22 -5.36 -17.65
C ILE A 253 -9.46 -5.55 -16.79
N ALA A 254 -9.46 -6.63 -16.03
CA ALA A 254 -10.36 -6.80 -14.89
C ALA A 254 -9.92 -5.83 -13.78
N THR A 255 -10.82 -4.95 -13.40
CA THR A 255 -10.59 -4.06 -12.25
C THR A 255 -10.94 -4.79 -10.96
N PRO A 256 -10.26 -4.46 -9.84
CA PRO A 256 -10.66 -4.94 -8.52
C PRO A 256 -12.15 -4.71 -8.29
N GLY A 257 -12.80 -5.68 -7.65
CA GLY A 257 -14.23 -5.62 -7.36
C GLY A 257 -14.57 -4.37 -6.53
N SER A 258 -15.60 -3.64 -6.91
CA SER A 258 -16.18 -2.62 -6.04
C SER A 258 -17.15 -3.28 -5.06
N LEU A 259 -17.12 -2.88 -3.79
CA LEU A 259 -18.19 -3.22 -2.86
C LEU A 259 -19.55 -2.76 -3.42
N LEU A 260 -20.57 -3.58 -3.19
CA LEU A 260 -21.95 -3.15 -3.35
C LEU A 260 -22.31 -2.27 -2.16
N TRP A 261 -22.35 -0.96 -2.36
CA TRP A 261 -22.62 0.00 -1.29
C TRP A 261 -24.08 0.00 -0.80
N ASP A 262 -24.96 -0.72 -1.47
CA ASP A 262 -26.31 -1.00 -1.01
C ASP A 262 -26.35 -1.87 0.25
N HIS A 263 -25.30 -2.67 0.49
CA HIS A 263 -25.13 -3.50 1.68
C HIS A 263 -24.10 -2.94 2.67
N TYR A 264 -23.72 -1.66 2.53
CA TYR A 264 -22.76 -1.05 3.44
C TYR A 264 -23.40 -0.72 4.79
N ASP A 265 -23.16 -1.59 5.78
CA ASP A 265 -23.78 -1.56 7.11
C ASP A 265 -22.86 -0.99 8.22
N TYR A 266 -21.80 -0.28 7.86
CA TYR A 266 -20.84 0.27 8.82
C TYR A 266 -21.44 1.47 9.56
N SER A 267 -22.10 1.19 10.71
CA SER A 267 -22.80 2.21 11.51
C SER A 267 -21.83 3.00 12.41
N PRO A 268 -22.20 4.23 12.85
CA PRO A 268 -21.43 4.97 13.87
C PRO A 268 -21.25 4.19 15.17
N LEU A 269 -22.25 3.39 15.55
CA LEU A 269 -22.16 2.56 16.75
C LEU A 269 -21.11 1.47 16.58
N LYS A 270 -21.04 0.83 15.40
CA LYS A 270 -20.00 -0.15 15.06
C LYS A 270 -18.61 0.50 15.13
N LEU A 271 -18.42 1.70 14.57
CA LEU A 271 -17.16 2.45 14.67
C LEU A 271 -16.76 2.68 16.14
N ILE A 272 -17.69 3.09 17.00
CA ILE A 272 -17.44 3.32 18.43
C ILE A 272 -17.09 1.99 19.13
N GLN A 273 -17.86 0.93 18.90
CA GLN A 273 -17.62 -0.38 19.52
C GLN A 273 -16.24 -0.94 19.16
N LEU A 274 -15.88 -0.93 17.88
CA LEU A 274 -14.57 -1.38 17.41
C LEU A 274 -13.44 -0.50 17.98
N SER A 275 -13.67 0.82 18.11
CA SER A 275 -12.68 1.73 18.72
C SER A 275 -12.49 1.48 20.21
N LEU A 276 -13.54 1.11 20.94
CA LEU A 276 -13.48 0.76 22.37
C LEU A 276 -12.73 -0.55 22.62
N THR A 277 -12.89 -1.53 21.74
CA THR A 277 -12.22 -2.84 21.82
C THR A 277 -10.82 -2.84 21.25
N ASN A 278 -10.42 -1.79 20.50
CA ASN A 278 -9.16 -1.70 19.75
C ASN A 278 -8.95 -2.91 18.83
N ALA A 279 -10.01 -3.39 18.21
CA ALA A 279 -9.94 -4.51 17.28
C ALA A 279 -9.10 -4.16 16.05
N ILE A 280 -8.23 -5.09 15.62
CA ILE A 280 -7.40 -4.94 14.42
C ILE A 280 -7.55 -6.11 13.44
N GLY A 281 -8.51 -7.03 13.68
CA GLY A 281 -8.82 -8.14 12.77
C GLY A 281 -9.53 -7.71 11.50
N MET A 282 -10.00 -8.67 10.71
CA MET A 282 -10.80 -8.39 9.51
C MET A 282 -12.05 -7.58 9.87
N ASP A 283 -12.48 -6.68 8.99
CA ASP A 283 -13.66 -5.80 9.16
C ASP A 283 -13.65 -4.97 10.46
N SER A 284 -12.45 -4.61 10.94
CA SER A 284 -12.26 -3.88 12.20
C SER A 284 -11.70 -2.47 11.98
N GLU A 285 -12.17 -1.77 10.97
CA GLU A 285 -11.77 -0.39 10.68
C GLU A 285 -12.22 0.55 11.80
N ASN A 286 -11.28 1.13 12.54
CA ASN A 286 -11.60 2.02 13.64
C ASN A 286 -10.44 2.94 14.01
N ILE A 287 -10.67 3.87 14.94
CA ILE A 287 -9.66 4.87 15.37
C ILE A 287 -8.97 4.52 16.69
N GLY A 288 -9.45 3.51 17.41
CA GLY A 288 -8.95 3.10 18.71
C GLY A 288 -9.39 3.98 19.88
N ILE A 289 -9.32 3.40 21.09
CA ILE A 289 -9.82 4.04 22.32
C ILE A 289 -9.07 5.34 22.64
N VAL A 290 -7.76 5.41 22.37
CA VAL A 290 -6.96 6.60 22.68
C VAL A 290 -7.45 7.80 21.88
N LEU A 291 -7.59 7.68 20.55
CA LEU A 291 -8.11 8.76 19.72
C LEU A 291 -9.59 9.04 20.01
N LEU A 292 -10.38 8.02 20.26
CA LEU A 292 -11.80 8.17 20.63
C LEU A 292 -11.96 9.02 21.88
N LEU A 293 -11.26 8.70 22.97
CA LEU A 293 -11.32 9.45 24.22
C LEU A 293 -10.81 10.89 24.05
N LEU A 294 -9.67 11.08 23.35
CA LEU A 294 -9.13 12.41 23.11
C LEU A 294 -10.04 13.25 22.21
N THR A 295 -10.80 12.62 21.31
CA THR A 295 -11.82 13.30 20.50
C THR A 295 -12.95 13.81 21.37
N PHE A 296 -13.49 13.00 22.28
CA PHE A 296 -14.51 13.46 23.25
C PHE A 296 -13.96 14.54 24.18
N MET A 297 -12.74 14.35 24.71
CA MET A 297 -12.10 15.37 25.56
C MET A 297 -11.93 16.71 24.83
N SER A 298 -11.71 16.71 23.54
CA SER A 298 -11.60 17.96 22.74
C SER A 298 -12.85 18.81 22.80
N VAL A 299 -14.04 18.21 22.97
CA VAL A 299 -15.32 18.93 23.18
C VAL A 299 -15.30 19.70 24.50
N CYS A 300 -14.75 19.12 25.56
CA CYS A 300 -14.64 19.79 26.87
C CYS A 300 -13.75 21.05 26.79
N PHE A 301 -12.79 21.05 25.88
CA PHE A 301 -11.87 22.18 25.65
C PHE A 301 -12.29 23.08 24.48
N TRP A 302 -13.50 22.92 23.93
CA TRP A 302 -13.98 23.64 22.74
C TRP A 302 -13.80 25.15 22.82
N ARG A 303 -14.09 25.76 23.98
CA ARG A 303 -13.96 27.21 24.20
C ARG A 303 -12.50 27.69 24.10
N LYS A 304 -11.52 26.84 24.37
CA LYS A 304 -10.09 27.13 24.29
C LYS A 304 -9.49 26.92 22.89
N LEU A 305 -10.22 26.29 21.98
CA LEU A 305 -9.75 26.05 20.61
C LEU A 305 -9.84 27.33 19.77
N THR A 306 -8.81 27.60 18.97
CA THR A 306 -8.86 28.64 17.94
C THR A 306 -9.87 28.27 16.87
N ILE A 307 -10.33 29.26 16.10
CA ILE A 307 -11.29 29.02 15.00
C ILE A 307 -10.77 28.01 13.98
N ASN A 308 -9.48 28.03 13.66
CA ASN A 308 -8.88 27.07 12.75
C ASN A 308 -8.85 25.65 13.33
N MET A 309 -8.59 25.51 14.64
CA MET A 309 -8.65 24.21 15.31
C MET A 309 -10.08 23.68 15.38
N LYS A 310 -11.07 24.55 15.58
CA LYS A 310 -12.50 24.17 15.51
C LYS A 310 -12.86 23.66 14.12
N LYS A 311 -12.38 24.31 13.06
CA LYS A 311 -12.58 23.85 11.67
C LYS A 311 -11.97 22.46 11.47
N ILE A 312 -10.72 22.22 11.90
CA ILE A 312 -10.06 20.92 11.80
C ILE A 312 -10.85 19.86 12.57
N TYR A 313 -11.28 20.16 13.81
CA TYR A 313 -12.08 19.23 14.61
C TYR A 313 -13.41 18.87 13.93
N VAL A 314 -14.16 19.87 13.46
CA VAL A 314 -15.43 19.62 12.75
C VAL A 314 -15.20 18.80 11.50
N THR A 315 -14.16 19.11 10.71
CA THR A 315 -13.80 18.33 9.52
C THR A 315 -13.47 16.88 9.88
N SER A 316 -12.72 16.65 10.96
CA SER A 316 -12.40 15.28 11.38
C SER A 316 -13.64 14.49 11.83
N VAL A 317 -14.56 15.12 12.56
CA VAL A 317 -15.84 14.49 12.95
C VAL A 317 -16.72 14.23 11.74
N ILE A 318 -16.79 15.17 10.77
CA ILE A 318 -17.51 14.95 9.52
C ILE A 318 -16.92 13.75 8.77
N LEU A 319 -15.58 13.60 8.71
CA LEU A 319 -14.95 12.44 8.08
C LEU A 319 -15.30 11.13 8.82
N LEU A 320 -15.37 11.13 10.17
CA LEU A 320 -15.82 9.95 10.92
C LEU A 320 -17.26 9.57 10.60
N LEU A 321 -18.16 10.54 10.40
CA LEU A 321 -19.55 10.27 10.00
C LEU A 321 -19.64 9.87 8.53
N PHE A 322 -18.81 10.48 7.69
CA PHE A 322 -18.76 10.21 6.25
C PHE A 322 -18.34 8.76 5.94
N VAL A 323 -17.48 8.15 6.76
CA VAL A 323 -17.08 6.74 6.59
C VAL A 323 -18.15 5.75 7.04
N THR A 324 -19.25 6.21 7.64
CA THR A 324 -20.35 5.36 8.11
C THR A 324 -21.54 5.35 7.15
N ASN A 325 -22.51 4.49 7.42
CA ASN A 325 -23.76 4.40 6.65
C ASN A 325 -24.74 5.57 6.87
N ILE A 326 -24.38 6.57 7.68
CA ILE A 326 -25.12 7.86 7.74
C ILE A 326 -25.02 8.57 6.39
N PHE A 327 -23.85 8.50 5.74
CA PHE A 327 -23.70 9.02 4.40
C PHE A 327 -24.28 8.01 3.39
N PRO A 328 -25.17 8.45 2.48
CA PRO A 328 -25.84 7.54 1.53
C PRO A 328 -24.92 7.12 0.39
N TRP A 329 -23.93 6.28 0.66
CA TRP A 329 -22.92 5.81 -0.30
C TRP A 329 -23.52 5.19 -1.56
N ILE A 330 -24.71 4.56 -1.45
CA ILE A 330 -25.44 3.98 -2.57
C ILE A 330 -25.65 4.98 -3.72
N LEU A 331 -25.81 6.27 -3.43
CA LEU A 331 -25.98 7.31 -4.46
C LEU A 331 -24.73 7.48 -5.35
N LEU A 332 -23.57 7.08 -4.85
CA LEU A 332 -22.30 7.19 -5.56
C LEU A 332 -21.89 5.90 -6.28
N GLN A 333 -22.64 4.81 -6.11
CA GLN A 333 -22.32 3.48 -6.66
C GLN A 333 -22.13 3.48 -8.19
N HIS A 334 -22.89 4.31 -8.90
CA HIS A 334 -22.84 4.40 -10.37
C HIS A 334 -21.99 5.58 -10.88
N THR A 335 -21.28 6.26 -9.98
CA THR A 335 -20.37 7.36 -10.35
C THR A 335 -18.92 6.86 -10.46
N PRO A 336 -17.99 7.66 -11.03
CA PRO A 336 -16.56 7.34 -11.01
C PRO A 336 -15.98 7.14 -9.60
N LEU A 337 -16.64 7.66 -8.57
CA LEU A 337 -16.22 7.52 -7.17
C LEU A 337 -16.27 6.07 -6.66
N LYS A 338 -17.00 5.18 -7.35
CA LYS A 338 -16.96 3.73 -7.04
C LYS A 338 -15.54 3.14 -7.00
N VAL A 339 -14.57 3.79 -7.64
CA VAL A 339 -13.16 3.38 -7.59
C VAL A 339 -12.58 3.41 -6.18
N ILE A 340 -13.15 4.21 -5.27
CA ILE A 340 -12.75 4.28 -3.85
C ILE A 340 -12.92 2.91 -3.16
N GLN A 341 -13.86 2.07 -3.65
CA GLN A 341 -14.20 0.73 -3.15
C GLN A 341 -14.76 0.76 -1.72
N PHE A 342 -13.99 1.25 -0.75
CA PHE A 342 -14.30 1.22 0.68
C PHE A 342 -14.39 2.64 1.26
N PRO A 343 -15.57 3.08 1.73
CA PRO A 343 -15.75 4.40 2.35
C PRO A 343 -14.83 4.66 3.55
N TRP A 344 -14.53 3.63 4.35
CA TRP A 344 -13.68 3.76 5.53
C TRP A 344 -12.22 4.16 5.23
N ARG A 345 -11.77 4.12 3.97
CA ARG A 345 -10.44 4.64 3.57
C ARG A 345 -10.24 6.13 3.90
N PHE A 346 -11.30 6.90 4.02
CA PHE A 346 -11.21 8.29 4.50
C PHE A 346 -10.75 8.42 5.95
N LEU A 347 -10.76 7.32 6.75
CA LEU A 347 -10.14 7.31 8.08
C LEU A 347 -8.64 7.64 8.01
N ALA A 348 -7.97 7.35 6.91
CA ALA A 348 -6.57 7.74 6.67
C ALA A 348 -6.31 9.23 6.96
N ILE A 349 -7.21 10.09 6.51
CA ILE A 349 -7.13 11.54 6.75
C ILE A 349 -7.73 11.86 8.13
N GLY A 350 -8.83 11.20 8.48
CA GLY A 350 -9.54 11.42 9.75
C GLY A 350 -8.64 11.27 10.97
N ILE A 351 -7.85 10.18 11.03
CA ILE A 351 -6.93 9.93 12.18
C ILE A 351 -5.82 10.97 12.29
N ILE A 352 -5.35 11.54 11.17
CA ILE A 352 -4.33 12.59 11.18
C ILE A 352 -4.92 13.86 11.80
N LEU A 353 -6.10 14.29 11.34
CA LEU A 353 -6.76 15.49 11.86
C LEU A 353 -7.16 15.31 13.34
N LEU A 354 -7.66 14.13 13.72
CA LEU A 354 -7.96 13.80 15.13
C LEU A 354 -6.69 13.82 15.99
N SER A 355 -5.56 13.30 15.49
CA SER A 355 -4.28 13.35 16.20
C SER A 355 -3.80 14.79 16.43
N VAL A 356 -4.02 15.69 15.46
CA VAL A 356 -3.76 17.13 15.64
C VAL A 356 -4.64 17.70 16.76
N CYS A 357 -5.94 17.41 16.73
CA CYS A 357 -6.88 17.89 17.77
C CYS A 357 -6.52 17.34 19.15
N ALA A 358 -6.16 16.06 19.22
CA ALA A 358 -5.71 15.40 20.45
C ALA A 358 -4.51 16.14 21.09
N VAL A 359 -3.48 16.46 20.28
CA VAL A 359 -2.30 17.19 20.76
C VAL A 359 -2.65 18.60 21.26
N VAL A 360 -3.54 19.32 20.53
CA VAL A 360 -3.97 20.65 20.95
C VAL A 360 -4.76 20.57 22.27
N THR A 361 -5.62 19.58 22.44
CA THR A 361 -6.37 19.34 23.68
C THR A 361 -5.42 19.08 24.85
N LEU A 362 -4.45 18.19 24.68
CA LEU A 362 -3.44 17.88 25.69
C LEU A 362 -2.59 19.10 26.06
N ASN A 363 -2.25 19.96 25.10
CA ASN A 363 -1.52 21.20 25.37
C ASN A 363 -2.35 22.21 26.20
N ASN A 364 -3.69 22.17 26.13
CA ASN A 364 -4.59 23.00 26.92
C ASN A 364 -4.82 22.47 28.35
N MET A 365 -4.37 21.26 28.66
CA MET A 365 -4.41 20.65 29.98
C MET A 365 -3.17 21.05 30.79
N HIS A 366 -3.24 22.17 31.50
CA HIS A 366 -2.07 22.80 32.16
C HIS A 366 -1.33 21.91 33.17
N PHE A 367 -2.01 20.97 33.83
CA PHE A 367 -1.39 20.07 34.80
C PHE A 367 -0.53 18.96 34.19
N LEU A 368 -0.64 18.75 32.85
CA LEU A 368 0.11 17.70 32.16
C LEU A 368 1.45 18.20 31.54
N LYS A 369 1.97 19.37 31.94
CA LYS A 369 3.11 20.01 31.25
C LYS A 369 4.39 19.15 31.14
N ILE A 370 4.72 18.30 32.10
CA ILE A 370 5.90 17.43 32.07
C ILE A 370 5.52 15.95 31.90
N GLY A 371 4.49 15.50 32.60
CA GLY A 371 4.05 14.09 32.56
C GLY A 371 3.27 13.66 31.33
N SER A 372 2.81 14.60 30.48
CA SER A 372 1.94 14.23 29.35
C SER A 372 2.58 13.35 28.28
N ILE A 373 3.91 13.44 28.10
CA ILE A 373 4.62 12.53 27.20
C ILE A 373 4.47 11.09 27.69
N VAL A 374 4.78 10.86 28.96
CA VAL A 374 4.68 9.54 29.61
C VAL A 374 3.24 9.07 29.69
N LEU A 375 2.31 9.97 30.10
CA LEU A 375 0.87 9.69 30.26
C LEU A 375 0.13 9.39 28.94
N ILE A 376 0.72 9.69 27.81
CA ILE A 376 0.13 9.37 26.49
C ILE A 376 0.89 8.23 25.81
N ILE A 377 2.22 8.26 25.83
CA ILE A 377 3.01 7.24 25.16
C ILE A 377 2.80 5.87 25.81
N ILE A 378 2.85 5.78 27.14
CA ILE A 378 2.69 4.47 27.82
C ILE A 378 1.31 3.85 27.55
N PRO A 379 0.17 4.53 27.75
CA PRO A 379 -1.12 3.96 27.37
C PRO A 379 -1.24 3.61 25.89
N SER A 380 -0.72 4.44 25.00
CA SER A 380 -0.72 4.13 23.55
C SER A 380 0.04 2.83 23.26
N LEU A 381 1.20 2.61 23.89
CA LEU A 381 1.97 1.37 23.72
C LEU A 381 1.28 0.17 24.37
N ILE A 382 0.66 0.34 25.55
CA ILE A 382 -0.10 -0.74 26.21
C ILE A 382 -1.28 -1.16 25.31
N VAL A 383 -2.03 -0.20 24.79
CA VAL A 383 -3.15 -0.46 23.89
C VAL A 383 -2.66 -1.15 22.61
N MET A 384 -1.58 -0.66 22.00
CA MET A 384 -0.96 -1.26 20.82
C MET A 384 -0.61 -2.74 21.06
N ILE A 385 0.18 -3.03 22.09
CA ILE A 385 0.59 -4.41 22.42
C ILE A 385 -0.64 -5.27 22.79
N GLY A 386 -1.62 -4.72 23.49
CA GLY A 386 -2.87 -5.41 23.83
C GLY A 386 -3.65 -5.81 22.57
N SER A 387 -3.77 -4.90 21.60
CA SER A 387 -4.43 -5.16 20.30
C SER A 387 -3.72 -6.28 19.52
N GLU A 388 -2.39 -6.26 19.49
CA GLU A 388 -1.59 -7.32 18.85
C GLU A 388 -1.84 -8.68 19.50
N GLN A 389 -1.80 -8.76 20.84
CA GLN A 389 -2.02 -10.01 21.57
C GLN A 389 -3.43 -10.55 21.39
N ASN A 390 -4.44 -9.66 21.40
CA ASN A 390 -5.83 -10.04 21.15
C ASN A 390 -6.00 -10.59 19.73
N PHE A 391 -5.41 -9.95 18.73
CA PHE A 391 -5.44 -10.42 17.34
C PHE A 391 -4.77 -11.79 17.21
N ILE A 392 -3.54 -11.96 17.72
CA ILE A 392 -2.82 -13.23 17.68
C ILE A 392 -3.62 -14.34 18.35
N THR A 393 -4.27 -14.06 19.47
CA THR A 393 -5.05 -15.05 20.22
C THR A 393 -6.32 -15.44 19.45
N SER A 394 -7.03 -14.47 18.85
CA SER A 394 -8.23 -14.74 18.05
C SER A 394 -7.90 -15.55 16.79
N GLU A 395 -6.86 -15.18 16.06
CA GLU A 395 -6.44 -15.91 14.85
C GLU A 395 -5.99 -17.34 15.16
N LYS A 396 -5.24 -17.54 16.24
CA LYS A 396 -4.87 -18.90 16.69
C LYS A 396 -6.09 -19.74 17.07
N SER A 397 -7.08 -19.16 17.71
CA SER A 397 -8.28 -19.90 18.10
C SER A 397 -9.13 -20.29 16.88
N MET A 398 -9.30 -19.40 15.91
CA MET A 398 -10.00 -19.70 14.65
C MET A 398 -9.28 -20.79 13.85
N TYR A 399 -7.95 -20.72 13.77
CA TYR A 399 -7.16 -21.73 13.09
C TYR A 399 -7.26 -23.12 13.71
N HIS A 400 -7.29 -23.22 15.05
CA HIS A 400 -7.48 -24.50 15.75
C HIS A 400 -8.87 -25.08 15.56
N VAL A 401 -9.91 -24.24 15.49
CA VAL A 401 -11.29 -24.68 15.20
C VAL A 401 -11.42 -25.20 13.77
N ALA A 402 -10.81 -24.52 12.79
CA ALA A 402 -10.82 -24.98 11.40
C ALA A 402 -10.06 -26.31 11.16
N ARG A 403 -9.08 -26.65 12.03
CA ARG A 403 -8.35 -27.92 11.96
C ARG A 403 -9.12 -29.13 12.50
N SER A 404 -10.14 -28.91 13.31
CA SER A 404 -10.95 -30.00 13.87
C SER A 404 -11.99 -30.57 12.89
N ASP A 405 -12.30 -29.84 11.81
CA ASP A 405 -13.18 -30.30 10.74
C ASP A 405 -12.33 -30.72 9.54
N GLU A 406 -12.24 -32.04 9.30
CA GLU A 406 -11.46 -32.66 8.22
C GLU A 406 -11.85 -32.19 6.80
N ASP A 407 -12.88 -31.38 6.66
CA ASP A 407 -13.45 -30.94 5.37
C ASP A 407 -12.98 -29.55 4.87
N ILE A 408 -12.10 -28.83 5.58
CA ILE A 408 -11.68 -27.48 5.17
C ILE A 408 -10.16 -27.34 5.21
N ALA A 409 -9.47 -28.02 4.35
CA ALA A 409 -8.07 -27.70 4.07
C ALA A 409 -7.95 -26.75 2.88
N SER A 410 -8.46 -25.52 3.02
CA SER A 410 -8.04 -24.44 2.13
C SER A 410 -6.57 -24.13 2.44
N PRO A 411 -5.68 -24.03 1.44
CA PRO A 411 -4.30 -23.56 1.64
C PRO A 411 -4.22 -22.22 2.35
N TRP A 412 -5.30 -21.44 2.31
CA TRP A 412 -5.46 -20.11 2.86
C TRP A 412 -5.70 -20.08 4.38
N ASP A 413 -6.19 -21.18 4.93
CA ASP A 413 -6.41 -21.34 6.37
C ASP A 413 -5.12 -21.73 7.09
N LYS A 414 -4.02 -21.98 6.34
CA LYS A 414 -2.72 -22.29 6.92
C LYS A 414 -1.99 -21.02 7.33
N LEU A 415 -1.46 -20.99 8.53
CA LEU A 415 -0.52 -19.99 8.97
C LEU A 415 0.78 -20.10 8.16
N ILE A 416 1.31 -18.96 7.70
CA ILE A 416 2.54 -18.93 6.94
C ILE A 416 3.72 -18.94 7.90
N ASP A 417 4.50 -19.98 7.84
CA ASP A 417 5.77 -20.16 8.57
C ASP A 417 6.92 -20.48 7.59
N PHE A 418 8.05 -20.93 8.10
CA PHE A 418 9.19 -21.27 7.25
C PHE A 418 8.98 -22.52 6.41
N ASP A 419 8.21 -23.48 6.92
CA ASP A 419 8.08 -24.78 6.28
C ASP A 419 7.10 -24.71 5.11
N ASN A 420 6.09 -23.85 5.18
CA ASN A 420 5.04 -23.75 4.16
C ASN A 420 5.10 -22.51 3.26
N TYR A 421 6.03 -21.57 3.49
CA TYR A 421 6.09 -20.31 2.72
C TYR A 421 6.36 -20.56 1.22
N ASP A 422 7.35 -21.38 0.89
CA ASP A 422 7.67 -21.70 -0.50
C ASP A 422 6.62 -22.59 -1.15
N GLU A 423 5.98 -23.48 -0.39
CA GLU A 423 4.84 -24.27 -0.83
C GLU A 423 3.67 -23.37 -1.20
N MET A 424 3.33 -22.40 -0.34
CA MET A 424 2.27 -21.43 -0.61
C MET A 424 2.52 -20.62 -1.89
N LEU A 425 3.73 -20.17 -2.15
CA LEU A 425 4.09 -19.43 -3.36
C LEU A 425 4.03 -20.30 -4.63
N SER A 426 4.16 -21.60 -4.51
CA SER A 426 4.14 -22.57 -5.61
C SER A 426 2.76 -23.20 -5.85
N MET A 427 1.85 -23.10 -4.88
CA MET A 427 0.51 -23.67 -4.99
C MET A 427 -0.29 -23.02 -6.12
N ASN A 428 -0.89 -23.87 -6.96
CA ASN A 428 -2.09 -23.52 -7.71
C ASN A 428 -3.21 -23.38 -6.69
N GLN A 429 -3.68 -22.17 -6.52
CA GLN A 429 -4.58 -21.82 -5.43
C GLN A 429 -6.01 -22.24 -5.78
N LYS A 430 -6.22 -23.55 -5.80
CA LYS A 430 -7.53 -24.16 -5.97
C LYS A 430 -8.17 -24.33 -4.59
N THR A 431 -9.15 -23.50 -4.29
CA THR A 431 -10.04 -23.76 -3.16
C THR A 431 -11.09 -24.78 -3.58
N ASP A 432 -11.47 -25.69 -2.70
CA ASP A 432 -12.61 -26.56 -2.92
C ASP A 432 -13.84 -25.72 -3.27
N LYS A 433 -14.53 -26.10 -4.36
CA LYS A 433 -15.71 -25.43 -4.92
C LYS A 433 -15.47 -24.24 -5.85
N ASN A 434 -14.51 -24.32 -6.78
CA ASN A 434 -14.36 -23.38 -7.91
C ASN A 434 -14.06 -21.91 -7.55
N THR A 435 -13.59 -21.64 -6.36
CA THR A 435 -13.12 -20.30 -5.98
C THR A 435 -11.60 -20.26 -6.05
N TYR A 436 -11.05 -19.56 -7.03
CA TYR A 436 -9.61 -19.30 -7.11
C TYR A 436 -9.31 -18.07 -6.29
N PHE A 437 -8.43 -18.18 -5.29
CA PHE A 437 -7.91 -17.03 -4.55
C PHE A 437 -6.70 -16.39 -5.22
N THR A 438 -6.37 -16.78 -6.41
CA THR A 438 -5.41 -16.02 -7.20
C THR A 438 -6.11 -14.76 -7.65
N TYR A 439 -5.48 -13.66 -7.33
CA TYR A 439 -5.96 -12.36 -7.71
C TYR A 439 -5.89 -12.23 -9.22
N TYR A 440 -7.01 -12.39 -9.89
CA TYR A 440 -7.16 -12.14 -11.31
C TYR A 440 -7.21 -10.64 -11.62
N ASP A 441 -7.16 -9.81 -10.58
CA ASP A 441 -7.02 -8.37 -10.71
C ASP A 441 -5.80 -8.06 -11.56
N TYR A 442 -5.93 -7.08 -12.45
CA TYR A 442 -4.93 -6.73 -13.45
C TYR A 442 -4.74 -7.76 -14.59
N SER A 443 -5.48 -8.86 -14.62
CA SER A 443 -5.58 -9.71 -15.80
C SER A 443 -6.51 -9.07 -16.85
N LYS A 444 -6.43 -9.51 -18.11
CA LYS A 444 -7.43 -9.13 -19.12
C LYS A 444 -8.81 -9.71 -18.77
N LYS A 445 -9.88 -8.96 -19.07
CA LYS A 445 -11.27 -9.42 -18.81
C LYS A 445 -11.58 -10.76 -19.46
N ASN A 446 -11.09 -10.97 -20.68
CA ASN A 446 -11.31 -12.22 -21.41
C ASN A 446 -10.60 -13.42 -20.77
N ALA A 447 -9.46 -13.19 -20.08
CA ALA A 447 -8.78 -14.25 -19.36
C ALA A 447 -9.61 -14.81 -18.21
N LYS A 448 -10.50 -13.97 -17.61
CA LYS A 448 -11.39 -14.36 -16.51
C LYS A 448 -12.27 -15.56 -16.86
N GLU A 449 -12.69 -15.70 -18.12
CA GLU A 449 -13.54 -16.82 -18.58
C GLU A 449 -12.81 -18.17 -18.60
N ASN A 450 -11.48 -18.18 -18.54
CA ASN A 450 -10.65 -19.40 -18.60
C ASN A 450 -9.58 -19.46 -17.48
N LEU A 451 -9.80 -18.78 -16.36
CA LEU A 451 -8.83 -18.70 -15.26
C LEU A 451 -8.46 -20.08 -14.71
N GLU A 452 -9.41 -21.00 -14.64
CA GLU A 452 -9.16 -22.36 -14.16
C GLU A 452 -8.06 -23.05 -14.97
N SER A 453 -8.17 -23.04 -16.29
CA SER A 453 -7.16 -23.61 -17.17
C SER A 453 -5.82 -22.89 -17.04
N ILE A 454 -5.84 -21.55 -16.94
CA ILE A 454 -4.62 -20.74 -16.82
C ILE A 454 -3.87 -21.07 -15.51
N PHE A 455 -4.57 -21.07 -14.39
CA PHE A 455 -3.94 -21.28 -13.07
C PHE A 455 -3.62 -22.74 -12.76
N ASN A 456 -4.33 -23.70 -13.38
CA ASN A 456 -3.95 -25.11 -13.34
C ASN A 456 -2.79 -25.43 -14.30
N HIS A 457 -2.18 -24.42 -14.95
CA HIS A 457 -1.12 -24.57 -15.93
C HIS A 457 -1.49 -25.56 -17.04
N GLU A 458 -2.74 -25.52 -17.52
CA GLU A 458 -3.17 -26.39 -18.61
C GLU A 458 -2.61 -25.91 -19.95
N VAL A 459 -1.95 -26.81 -20.62
CA VAL A 459 -1.52 -26.65 -22.01
C VAL A 459 -2.42 -27.47 -22.90
N SER A 460 -2.81 -26.93 -24.05
CA SER A 460 -3.69 -27.63 -24.99
C SER A 460 -3.20 -27.54 -26.43
N ILE A 461 -3.46 -28.61 -27.19
CA ILE A 461 -3.29 -28.67 -28.65
C ILE A 461 -4.47 -29.46 -29.23
N GLY A 462 -5.30 -28.82 -30.05
CA GLY A 462 -6.56 -29.42 -30.52
C GLY A 462 -7.46 -29.79 -29.35
N SER A 463 -7.88 -31.07 -29.27
CA SER A 463 -8.66 -31.61 -28.15
C SER A 463 -7.83 -32.10 -26.97
N TYR A 464 -6.52 -32.22 -27.14
CA TYR A 464 -5.62 -32.67 -26.05
C TYR A 464 -5.38 -31.56 -25.04
N ARG A 465 -5.47 -31.89 -23.74
CA ARG A 465 -5.16 -31.01 -22.63
C ARG A 465 -4.32 -31.74 -21.59
N LYS A 466 -3.32 -31.06 -21.04
CA LYS A 466 -2.44 -31.58 -20.00
C LYS A 466 -2.01 -30.44 -19.07
N GLY A 467 -2.15 -30.64 -17.77
CA GLY A 467 -1.57 -29.74 -16.76
C GLY A 467 -0.05 -29.91 -16.69
N ILE A 468 0.68 -28.81 -16.55
CA ILE A 468 2.13 -28.81 -16.37
C ILE A 468 2.43 -28.80 -14.87
N SER A 469 3.36 -29.66 -14.45
CA SER A 469 3.87 -29.63 -13.09
C SER A 469 4.62 -28.35 -12.78
N ASN A 470 4.54 -27.86 -11.56
CA ASN A 470 5.33 -26.72 -11.08
C ASN A 470 6.85 -26.90 -11.29
N LYS A 471 7.34 -28.14 -11.27
CA LYS A 471 8.76 -28.49 -11.51
C LYS A 471 9.19 -28.23 -12.97
N ASP A 472 8.25 -28.23 -13.88
CA ASP A 472 8.46 -28.02 -15.32
C ASP A 472 8.28 -26.57 -15.75
N ILE A 473 8.08 -25.65 -14.77
CA ILE A 473 7.94 -24.21 -15.01
C ILE A 473 9.14 -23.49 -14.37
N GLU A 474 9.99 -22.92 -15.18
CA GLU A 474 11.15 -22.15 -14.74
C GLU A 474 10.88 -20.65 -14.86
N SER A 475 11.07 -19.93 -13.77
CA SER A 475 10.89 -18.48 -13.68
C SER A 475 12.20 -17.74 -13.78
N GLY A 476 12.21 -16.65 -14.52
CA GLY A 476 13.28 -15.67 -14.59
C GLY A 476 12.73 -14.24 -14.58
N TYR A 477 13.61 -13.25 -14.56
CA TYR A 477 13.18 -11.85 -14.61
C TYR A 477 12.43 -11.56 -15.91
N GLN A 478 11.14 -11.24 -15.79
CA GLN A 478 10.26 -10.96 -16.92
C GLN A 478 10.18 -12.12 -17.93
N GLU A 479 10.47 -13.34 -17.51
CA GLU A 479 10.41 -14.50 -18.39
C GLU A 479 9.99 -15.77 -17.64
N VAL A 480 9.28 -16.64 -18.37
CA VAL A 480 8.86 -17.97 -17.91
C VAL A 480 9.17 -18.98 -18.99
N THR A 481 9.70 -20.14 -18.60
CA THR A 481 9.92 -21.28 -19.49
C THR A 481 9.07 -22.45 -19.07
N TYR A 482 8.22 -22.95 -19.97
CA TYR A 482 7.41 -24.14 -19.80
C TYR A 482 8.10 -25.33 -20.47
N LYS A 483 8.42 -26.38 -19.71
CA LYS A 483 9.02 -27.61 -20.19
C LYS A 483 7.93 -28.66 -20.43
N LEU A 484 7.58 -28.85 -21.68
CA LEU A 484 6.55 -29.80 -22.09
C LEU A 484 7.20 -31.12 -22.45
N ARG A 485 6.90 -32.17 -21.68
CA ARG A 485 7.44 -33.50 -21.86
C ARG A 485 6.32 -34.47 -22.28
N GLU A 486 6.67 -35.42 -23.18
CA GLU A 486 5.73 -36.43 -23.67
C GLU A 486 4.43 -35.81 -24.26
N PHE A 487 4.61 -34.77 -25.08
CA PHE A 487 3.47 -34.10 -25.72
C PHE A 487 3.10 -34.84 -27.03
N PRO A 488 1.82 -34.79 -27.44
CA PRO A 488 1.39 -35.44 -28.70
C PRO A 488 2.23 -35.02 -29.90
N SER A 489 2.49 -35.96 -30.78
CA SER A 489 3.24 -35.71 -32.01
C SER A 489 2.51 -34.84 -33.05
N ASP A 490 1.22 -34.52 -32.80
CA ASP A 490 0.40 -33.74 -33.70
C ASP A 490 0.91 -32.32 -33.91
N SER A 491 0.67 -31.79 -35.09
CA SER A 491 0.89 -30.38 -35.41
C SER A 491 -0.37 -29.56 -35.10
N GLY A 492 -0.17 -28.33 -34.68
CA GLY A 492 -1.30 -27.44 -34.43
C GLY A 492 -0.95 -26.25 -33.56
N ARG A 493 -1.99 -25.53 -33.17
CA ARG A 493 -1.84 -24.40 -32.23
C ARG A 493 -1.76 -24.92 -30.79
N LEU A 494 -0.59 -24.71 -30.20
CA LEU A 494 -0.29 -25.00 -28.82
C LEU A 494 -0.65 -23.78 -27.97
N THR A 495 -1.62 -23.91 -27.05
CA THR A 495 -2.04 -22.86 -26.12
C THR A 495 -1.31 -23.06 -24.81
N LEU A 496 -0.71 -21.99 -24.28
CA LEU A 496 0.03 -21.97 -23.02
C LEU A 496 -0.73 -21.19 -21.95
N PRO A 497 -0.56 -21.52 -20.66
CA PRO A 497 -1.20 -20.84 -19.55
C PRO A 497 -0.48 -19.51 -19.21
N PHE A 498 -0.35 -18.64 -20.20
CA PHE A 498 0.32 -17.35 -20.05
C PHE A 498 -0.54 -16.25 -20.67
N VAL A 499 -0.79 -15.18 -19.90
CA VAL A 499 -1.62 -14.05 -20.33
C VAL A 499 -0.77 -13.04 -21.11
N ILE A 500 -1.24 -12.65 -22.29
CA ILE A 500 -0.61 -11.66 -23.16
C ILE A 500 -1.36 -10.33 -23.06
N TYR A 501 -0.62 -9.24 -22.90
CA TYR A 501 -1.13 -7.86 -22.95
C TYR A 501 -0.77 -7.22 -24.30
N ASP A 502 -0.01 -6.11 -24.33
CA ASP A 502 0.50 -5.57 -25.58
C ASP A 502 1.48 -6.56 -26.25
N LYS A 503 1.02 -7.18 -27.33
CA LYS A 503 1.74 -8.22 -28.07
C LYS A 503 3.15 -7.79 -28.50
N ASN A 504 3.36 -6.49 -28.79
CA ASN A 504 4.63 -5.95 -29.23
C ASN A 504 5.74 -6.02 -28.15
N ASN A 505 5.34 -6.24 -26.90
CA ASN A 505 6.27 -6.30 -25.77
C ASN A 505 6.72 -7.72 -25.43
N TYR A 506 6.44 -8.71 -26.27
CA TYR A 506 6.82 -10.09 -25.99
C TYR A 506 7.70 -10.69 -27.08
N LYS A 507 8.57 -11.60 -26.67
CA LYS A 507 9.29 -12.53 -27.54
C LYS A 507 9.06 -13.95 -27.02
N VAL A 508 8.82 -14.87 -27.95
CA VAL A 508 8.55 -16.27 -27.63
C VAL A 508 9.56 -17.14 -28.34
N TYR A 509 10.12 -18.11 -27.62
CA TYR A 509 11.10 -19.03 -28.13
C TYR A 509 10.61 -20.46 -27.96
N LEU A 510 10.70 -21.25 -29.03
CA LEU A 510 10.45 -22.68 -29.06
C LEU A 510 11.79 -23.39 -29.22
N ASN A 511 12.23 -24.16 -28.20
CA ASN A 511 13.54 -24.82 -28.20
C ASN A 511 14.67 -23.83 -28.57
N SER A 512 14.70 -22.67 -27.92
CA SER A 512 15.68 -21.58 -28.12
C SER A 512 15.58 -20.83 -29.45
N LYS A 513 14.67 -21.18 -30.36
CA LYS A 513 14.43 -20.47 -31.61
C LYS A 513 13.25 -19.52 -31.46
N GLU A 514 13.43 -18.23 -31.80
CA GLU A 514 12.33 -17.26 -31.80
C GLU A 514 11.26 -17.68 -32.82
N VAL A 515 9.98 -17.62 -32.37
CA VAL A 515 8.82 -18.03 -33.18
C VAL A 515 7.72 -16.99 -33.12
N GLU A 516 6.90 -16.95 -34.15
CA GLU A 516 5.67 -16.17 -34.13
C GLU A 516 4.67 -16.74 -33.12
N PHE A 517 3.94 -15.86 -32.49
CA PHE A 517 2.89 -16.24 -31.52
C PHE A 517 1.61 -15.45 -31.76
N TYR A 518 0.53 -15.97 -31.20
CA TYR A 518 -0.82 -15.45 -31.34
C TYR A 518 -1.47 -15.34 -29.95
N GLU A 519 -2.48 -14.50 -29.85
CA GLU A 519 -3.34 -14.39 -28.69
C GLU A 519 -4.68 -15.06 -29.00
N ASN A 520 -5.16 -15.97 -28.13
CA ASN A 520 -6.48 -16.56 -28.28
C ASN A 520 -7.58 -15.64 -27.71
N LYS A 521 -8.85 -16.05 -27.82
CA LYS A 521 -9.99 -15.30 -27.31
C LYS A 521 -9.97 -15.08 -25.79
N TYR A 522 -9.22 -15.86 -25.05
CA TYR A 522 -9.00 -15.75 -23.60
C TYR A 522 -7.69 -15.05 -23.24
N SER A 523 -7.12 -14.33 -24.18
CA SER A 523 -5.81 -13.63 -24.01
C SER A 523 -4.64 -14.53 -23.61
N GLN A 524 -4.73 -15.82 -23.89
CA GLN A 524 -3.63 -16.76 -23.69
C GLN A 524 -2.70 -16.80 -24.90
N LEU A 525 -1.43 -17.06 -24.61
CA LEU A 525 -0.39 -17.27 -25.60
C LEU A 525 -0.64 -18.53 -26.43
N GLN A 526 -0.57 -18.43 -27.76
CA GLN A 526 -0.57 -19.54 -28.69
C GLN A 526 0.65 -19.50 -29.61
N ILE A 527 1.26 -20.67 -29.85
CA ILE A 527 2.30 -20.84 -30.87
C ILE A 527 1.92 -21.98 -31.79
N TYR A 528 2.50 -22.02 -33.01
CA TYR A 528 2.35 -23.15 -33.89
C TYR A 528 3.40 -24.22 -33.56
N LYS A 529 2.96 -25.44 -33.24
CA LYS A 529 3.80 -26.60 -32.99
C LYS A 529 3.86 -27.48 -34.25
N ASN A 530 5.05 -27.76 -34.73
CA ASN A 530 5.28 -28.68 -35.84
C ASN A 530 5.09 -30.15 -35.41
N LYS A 531 4.78 -31.01 -36.38
CA LYS A 531 4.70 -32.46 -36.19
C LYS A 531 6.03 -33.03 -35.64
N ASN A 532 5.93 -34.08 -34.83
CA ASN A 532 7.06 -34.83 -34.25
C ASN A 532 7.86 -34.18 -33.11
N LEU A 533 7.43 -33.03 -32.60
CA LEU A 533 8.07 -32.44 -31.41
C LEU A 533 7.34 -32.95 -30.14
N GLN A 534 7.96 -33.89 -29.40
CA GLN A 534 7.41 -34.46 -28.14
C GLN A 534 7.97 -33.76 -26.88
N ASN A 535 9.21 -33.31 -26.92
CA ASN A 535 9.87 -32.58 -25.86
C ASN A 535 10.09 -31.13 -26.30
N ILE A 536 9.44 -30.19 -25.63
CA ILE A 536 9.36 -28.82 -26.07
C ILE A 536 9.65 -27.92 -24.89
N ASP A 537 10.54 -26.97 -25.06
CA ASP A 537 10.75 -25.87 -24.13
C ASP A 537 10.19 -24.59 -24.77
N VAL A 538 9.18 -24.00 -24.14
CA VAL A 538 8.60 -22.72 -24.59
C VAL A 538 8.95 -21.64 -23.59
N LYS A 539 9.78 -20.71 -24.02
CA LYS A 539 10.18 -19.54 -23.23
C LYS A 539 9.41 -18.32 -23.70
N VAL A 540 8.73 -17.67 -22.77
CA VAL A 540 8.02 -16.41 -22.97
C VAL A 540 8.80 -15.33 -22.26
N LYS A 541 9.18 -14.26 -22.96
CA LYS A 541 9.95 -13.15 -22.41
C LYS A 541 9.24 -11.83 -22.65
N TYR A 542 8.97 -11.08 -21.57
CA TYR A 542 8.46 -9.73 -21.65
C TYR A 542 9.61 -8.74 -21.81
N MET A 543 9.54 -7.93 -22.86
CA MET A 543 10.52 -6.90 -23.20
C MET A 543 10.07 -5.56 -22.62
N VAL A 544 10.69 -5.11 -21.53
CA VAL A 544 10.34 -3.83 -20.89
C VAL A 544 10.46 -2.67 -21.88
N PRO A 545 9.37 -1.95 -22.18
CA PRO A 545 9.37 -0.83 -23.12
C PRO A 545 10.35 0.27 -22.73
N MET A 546 11.04 0.87 -23.72
CA MET A 546 11.98 1.96 -23.47
C MET A 546 11.33 3.15 -22.75
N LYS A 547 10.06 3.45 -23.06
CA LYS A 547 9.28 4.51 -22.38
C LYS A 547 9.17 4.32 -20.86
N TYR A 548 9.17 3.06 -20.35
CA TYR A 548 9.16 2.79 -18.90
C TYR A 548 10.51 3.14 -18.26
N LYS A 549 11.61 2.84 -18.95
CA LYS A 549 12.96 3.20 -18.48
C LYS A 549 13.13 4.71 -18.44
N ILE A 550 12.69 5.41 -19.49
CA ILE A 550 12.72 6.89 -19.55
C ILE A 550 11.85 7.48 -18.42
N ALA A 551 10.62 7.00 -18.25
CA ALA A 551 9.71 7.44 -17.20
C ALA A 551 10.32 7.27 -15.80
N SER A 552 10.92 6.11 -15.54
CA SER A 552 11.61 5.84 -14.25
C SER A 552 12.79 6.79 -14.03
N THR A 553 13.59 7.03 -15.06
CA THR A 553 14.73 7.96 -14.97
C THR A 553 14.27 9.38 -14.69
N VAL A 554 13.26 9.88 -15.43
CA VAL A 554 12.70 11.24 -15.20
C VAL A 554 12.16 11.35 -13.78
N SER A 555 11.35 10.40 -13.32
CA SER A 555 10.80 10.40 -11.97
C SER A 555 11.89 10.50 -10.90
N LEU A 556 12.92 9.66 -10.97
CA LEU A 556 14.00 9.64 -9.99
C LEU A 556 14.83 10.93 -10.00
N VAL A 557 15.11 11.48 -11.18
CA VAL A 557 15.83 12.75 -11.32
C VAL A 557 15.03 13.90 -10.70
N VAL A 558 13.73 14.01 -11.01
CA VAL A 558 12.88 15.10 -10.48
C VAL A 558 12.74 14.98 -8.96
N VAL A 559 12.50 13.79 -8.41
CA VAL A 559 12.48 13.55 -6.96
C VAL A 559 13.82 13.98 -6.32
N GLY A 560 14.95 13.58 -6.91
CA GLY A 560 16.27 13.97 -6.44
C GLY A 560 16.46 15.49 -6.44
N MET A 561 16.03 16.17 -7.51
CA MET A 561 16.10 17.64 -7.59
C MET A 561 15.23 18.31 -6.51
N CYS A 562 14.01 17.84 -6.29
CA CYS A 562 13.11 18.37 -5.25
C CYS A 562 13.72 18.21 -3.85
N ILE A 563 14.31 17.06 -3.55
CA ILE A 563 15.02 16.83 -2.27
C ILE A 563 16.22 17.78 -2.13
N LEU A 564 17.06 17.92 -3.15
CA LEU A 564 18.22 18.83 -3.11
C LEU A 564 17.80 20.29 -2.92
N LEU A 565 16.71 20.72 -3.58
CA LEU A 565 16.16 22.06 -3.41
C LEU A 565 15.67 22.29 -1.97
N LEU A 566 14.98 21.31 -1.37
CA LEU A 566 14.56 21.39 0.04
C LEU A 566 15.76 21.49 1.00
N LEU A 567 16.82 20.73 0.75
CA LEU A 567 18.05 20.79 1.53
C LEU A 567 18.74 22.15 1.37
N TYR A 568 18.81 22.70 0.16
CA TYR A 568 19.36 24.03 -0.12
C TYR A 568 18.58 25.14 0.59
N ILE A 569 17.23 25.13 0.51
CA ILE A 569 16.38 26.10 1.22
C ILE A 569 16.64 26.03 2.73
N ARG A 570 16.79 24.84 3.30
CA ARG A 570 17.11 24.65 4.71
C ARG A 570 18.49 25.20 5.07
N TYR A 571 19.49 24.99 4.23
CA TYR A 571 20.85 25.51 4.42
C TYR A 571 20.88 27.05 4.40
N LYS A 572 20.28 27.67 3.38
CA LYS A 572 20.19 29.12 3.23
C LYS A 572 19.51 29.78 4.45
N ASN A 573 18.41 29.19 4.92
CA ASN A 573 17.71 29.72 6.09
C ASN A 573 18.52 29.59 7.40
N ARG A 574 19.43 28.62 7.51
CA ARG A 574 20.40 28.56 8.65
C ARG A 574 21.46 29.63 8.55
N GLY A 575 22.01 29.91 7.38
CA GLY A 575 23.03 30.94 7.17
C GLY A 575 22.52 32.33 7.56
N ILE A 576 21.26 32.65 7.25
CA ILE A 576 20.64 33.94 7.61
C ILE A 576 20.48 34.09 9.14
N LEU A 577 20.30 33.01 9.89
CA LEU A 577 20.22 33.03 11.36
C LEU A 577 21.59 33.25 12.02
N TYR A 578 22.68 32.77 11.40
CA TYR A 578 24.03 33.00 11.91
C TYR A 578 24.55 34.44 11.65
N VAL A 579 24.03 35.10 10.61
CA VAL A 579 24.41 36.50 10.27
C VAL A 579 23.64 37.52 11.14
N ARG A 580 22.51 37.10 11.77
CA ARG A 580 21.69 37.95 12.67
C ARG A 580 21.95 37.76 14.16
N GLN A 581 22.88 36.91 14.55
CA GLN A 581 23.44 36.80 15.90
C GLN A 581 24.84 37.43 15.94
#